data_d14198943dc52cb5b89e4961875247fd
#
_entry.id   d14198943dc52cb5b89e4961875247fd
#
_cell.length_a   1.000
_cell.length_b   1.000
_cell.length_c   1.000
_cell.angle_alpha   90.00
_cell.angle_beta   90.00
_cell.angle_gamma   90.00
#
_symmetry.space_group_name_H-M   'P 1'
#
loop_
_entity.id
_entity.type
_entity.pdbx_description
1 polymer ?
#
loop_
_entity_poly.entity_id
_entity_poly.type
_entity_poly.pdbx_seq_one_letter_code
_entity_poly.pdbx_strand_id
1 'polypeptide(L)'
;MKRLASALLVAAALALAACASKSPTAPVPTQASEPEPPPVKTQEATPQQRAQIRTELAAGYYERGQMDIALEELGNAKSIDPSYPKIYNVYGLVYAMLGERAKAEENFKQALSLAPNDSQIRENWGAFLCGTGHPREALPEFERVLKDPLYKTPEIALINAGKCSAALGDSKAADEYLRRALSVSPGNPIAAYNLALLAYRDKRNGEARAWMRPVMQQQSPSPAALYLGACIERRQGDREAERSYESQLKNRWPDSQEAKALANGQCE
;
A
#
# COMPACT_ATOMS: atom_id res chain seq x y z
N MET A 1 16.74 -32.77 -49.46
CA MET A 1 16.15 -32.74 -50.80
C MET A 1 15.34 -31.43 -50.86
N LYS A 2 15.93 -30.39 -51.50
CA LYS A 2 15.52 -29.82 -52.82
C LYS A 2 14.06 -29.33 -52.77
N ARG A 3 13.65 -28.08 -53.04
CA ARG A 3 14.08 -27.01 -54.00
C ARG A 3 13.35 -25.72 -53.54
N LEU A 4 13.94 -24.53 -53.50
CA LEU A 4 14.14 -23.54 -54.58
C LEU A 4 12.84 -23.16 -55.32
N ALA A 5 12.42 -21.96 -55.34
CA ALA A 5 12.69 -20.79 -56.19
C ALA A 5 11.42 -19.92 -56.17
N SER A 6 11.26 -18.70 -56.52
CA SER A 6 12.05 -17.69 -57.22
C SER A 6 11.32 -16.36 -57.14
N ALA A 7 12.07 -15.29 -57.25
CA ALA A 7 11.72 -13.88 -57.39
C ALA A 7 10.86 -13.58 -58.63
N LEU A 8 10.12 -12.46 -58.60
CA LEU A 8 9.78 -11.67 -59.80
C LEU A 8 9.66 -10.17 -59.41
N LEU A 9 10.68 -9.42 -59.79
CA LEU A 9 10.72 -7.99 -59.95
C LEU A 9 9.89 -7.63 -61.19
N VAL A 10 8.99 -6.63 -61.08
CA VAL A 10 8.48 -5.89 -62.23
C VAL A 10 8.69 -4.39 -61.97
N ALA A 11 9.67 -3.86 -62.66
CA ALA A 11 9.86 -2.44 -62.84
C ALA A 11 8.94 -1.93 -63.95
N ALA A 12 8.14 -0.92 -63.68
CA ALA A 12 7.43 -0.16 -64.72
C ALA A 12 7.82 1.30 -64.57
N ALA A 13 8.72 1.72 -65.48
CA ALA A 13 8.97 3.13 -65.77
C ALA A 13 7.84 3.68 -66.65
N LEU A 14 7.24 4.79 -66.26
CA LEU A 14 6.34 5.56 -67.08
C LEU A 14 6.74 7.02 -67.10
N ALA A 15 6.85 7.51 -68.31
CA ALA A 15 7.45 8.76 -68.76
C ALA A 15 6.66 10.00 -68.32
N LEU A 16 7.43 11.07 -68.09
CA LEU A 16 7.02 12.44 -67.97
C LEU A 16 6.37 12.96 -69.28
N ALA A 17 5.14 13.45 -69.19
CA ALA A 17 4.62 14.40 -70.19
C ALA A 17 4.29 15.71 -69.45
N ALA A 18 5.10 16.70 -69.65
CA ALA A 18 4.89 18.07 -69.19
C ALA A 18 3.85 18.76 -70.05
N CYS A 19 2.69 19.08 -69.50
CA CYS A 19 1.79 20.05 -70.06
C CYS A 19 1.78 21.30 -69.16
N ALA A 20 2.45 22.35 -69.60
CA ALA A 20 2.39 23.65 -68.98
C ALA A 20 1.06 24.34 -69.37
N SER A 21 0.09 24.35 -68.43
CA SER A 21 -1.08 25.24 -68.53
C SER A 21 -0.96 26.33 -67.46
N LYS A 22 -0.74 27.55 -67.91
CA LYS A 22 -0.81 28.76 -67.07
C LYS A 22 -2.28 28.95 -66.64
N SER A 23 -2.58 28.67 -65.37
CA SER A 23 -3.81 29.09 -64.74
C SER A 23 -3.59 30.46 -64.08
N PRO A 24 -4.58 31.38 -64.16
CA PRO A 24 -4.45 32.70 -63.53
C PRO A 24 -4.50 32.52 -61.99
N THR A 25 -3.54 33.16 -61.35
CA THR A 25 -3.43 33.23 -59.88
C THR A 25 -4.65 33.97 -59.33
N ALA A 26 -5.56 33.26 -58.69
CA ALA A 26 -6.57 33.87 -57.84
C ALA A 26 -5.90 34.40 -56.55
N PRO A 27 -6.31 35.55 -56.03
CA PRO A 27 -5.75 36.08 -54.82
C PRO A 27 -6.02 35.10 -53.63
N VAL A 28 -4.98 34.69 -52.94
CA VAL A 28 -5.05 33.92 -51.72
C VAL A 28 -5.80 34.76 -50.70
N PRO A 29 -6.92 34.26 -50.12
CA PRO A 29 -7.60 34.99 -49.06
C PRO A 29 -6.65 35.05 -47.87
N THR A 30 -6.33 36.26 -47.43
CA THR A 30 -5.61 36.53 -46.20
C THR A 30 -6.37 35.85 -45.06
N GLN A 31 -5.86 34.74 -44.53
CA GLN A 31 -6.42 34.15 -43.33
C GLN A 31 -6.30 35.21 -42.24
N ALA A 32 -7.43 35.70 -41.78
CA ALA A 32 -7.52 36.48 -40.58
C ALA A 32 -6.88 35.61 -39.45
N SER A 33 -5.84 36.13 -38.84
CA SER A 33 -5.20 35.50 -37.68
C SER A 33 -6.30 35.28 -36.62
N GLU A 34 -6.61 34.02 -36.33
CA GLU A 34 -7.42 33.68 -35.16
C GLU A 34 -6.83 34.39 -33.95
N PRO A 35 -7.63 35.07 -33.12
CA PRO A 35 -7.12 35.73 -31.94
C PRO A 35 -6.44 34.68 -31.04
N GLU A 36 -5.16 34.94 -30.71
CA GLU A 36 -4.45 34.11 -29.75
C GLU A 36 -5.31 33.94 -28.49
N PRO A 37 -5.50 32.70 -28.00
CA PRO A 37 -6.23 32.47 -26.76
C PRO A 37 -5.55 33.26 -25.65
N PRO A 38 -6.34 33.90 -24.76
CA PRO A 38 -5.77 34.69 -23.68
C PRO A 38 -4.80 33.82 -22.86
N PRO A 39 -3.67 34.39 -22.41
CA PRO A 39 -2.66 33.63 -21.65
C PRO A 39 -3.34 33.00 -20.43
N VAL A 40 -3.29 31.66 -20.37
CA VAL A 40 -3.73 30.91 -19.19
C VAL A 40 -2.84 31.38 -18.05
N LYS A 41 -3.41 32.19 -17.14
CA LYS A 41 -2.76 32.53 -15.87
C LYS A 41 -2.65 31.25 -15.08
N THR A 42 -1.54 30.56 -15.19
CA THR A 42 -1.17 29.48 -14.27
C THR A 42 -1.06 30.11 -12.90
N GLN A 43 -2.07 29.88 -12.05
CA GLN A 43 -2.05 30.34 -10.67
C GLN A 43 -0.90 29.62 -9.98
N GLU A 44 0.12 30.35 -9.56
CA GLU A 44 1.25 29.77 -8.83
C GLU A 44 0.73 29.06 -7.57
N ALA A 45 1.20 27.83 -7.34
CA ALA A 45 0.81 27.05 -6.17
C ALA A 45 1.21 27.79 -4.88
N THR A 46 0.27 27.87 -3.94
CA THR A 46 0.52 28.47 -2.62
C THR A 46 1.62 27.69 -1.87
N PRO A 47 2.29 28.30 -0.88
CA PRO A 47 3.25 27.59 -0.04
C PRO A 47 2.66 26.29 0.55
N GLN A 48 1.44 26.34 1.03
CA GLN A 48 0.74 25.17 1.57
C GLN A 48 0.55 24.07 0.50
N GLN A 49 0.10 24.42 -0.70
CA GLN A 49 -0.03 23.45 -1.80
C GLN A 49 1.32 22.83 -2.19
N ARG A 50 2.39 23.63 -2.20
CA ARG A 50 3.74 23.13 -2.49
C ARG A 50 4.24 22.18 -1.40
N ALA A 51 4.03 22.51 -0.12
CA ALA A 51 4.35 21.64 1.00
C ALA A 51 3.55 20.33 0.97
N GLN A 52 2.25 20.43 0.63
CA GLN A 52 1.40 19.26 0.45
C GLN A 52 1.94 18.32 -0.64
N ILE A 53 2.24 18.84 -1.84
CA ILE A 53 2.78 18.04 -2.95
C ILE A 53 4.08 17.34 -2.55
N ARG A 54 5.00 18.05 -1.87
CA ARG A 54 6.24 17.46 -1.37
C ARG A 54 6.00 16.36 -0.34
N THR A 55 5.03 16.57 0.56
CA THR A 55 4.67 15.58 1.57
C THR A 55 4.05 14.32 0.94
N GLU A 56 3.20 14.47 -0.06
CA GLU A 56 2.62 13.36 -0.81
C GLU A 56 3.70 12.60 -1.60
N LEU A 57 4.66 13.31 -2.17
CA LEU A 57 5.82 12.71 -2.83
C LEU A 57 6.67 11.90 -1.84
N ALA A 58 6.93 12.47 -0.66
CA ALA A 58 7.65 11.78 0.43
C ALA A 58 6.92 10.51 0.89
N ALA A 59 5.59 10.57 1.04
CA ALA A 59 4.78 9.40 1.36
C ALA A 59 4.92 8.30 0.28
N GLY A 60 4.90 8.67 -0.99
CA GLY A 60 5.13 7.74 -2.08
C GLY A 60 6.54 7.12 -2.09
N TYR A 61 7.58 7.85 -1.68
CA TYR A 61 8.93 7.30 -1.49
C TYR A 61 9.00 6.36 -0.28
N TYR A 62 8.35 6.72 0.82
CA TYR A 62 8.20 5.85 1.99
C TYR A 62 7.57 4.50 1.62
N GLU A 63 6.47 4.50 0.88
CA GLU A 63 5.79 3.26 0.42
C GLU A 63 6.69 2.37 -0.45
N ARG A 64 7.64 2.96 -1.18
CA ARG A 64 8.65 2.23 -1.97
C ARG A 64 9.90 1.85 -1.19
N GLY A 65 9.95 2.13 0.12
CA GLY A 65 11.11 1.84 0.94
C GLY A 65 12.32 2.77 0.71
N GLN A 66 12.12 3.91 0.03
CA GLN A 66 13.18 4.88 -0.30
C GLN A 66 13.24 5.97 0.79
N MET A 67 13.69 5.58 1.98
CA MET A 67 13.61 6.42 3.19
C MET A 67 14.43 7.70 3.09
N ASP A 68 15.62 7.64 2.48
CA ASP A 68 16.50 8.81 2.34
C ASP A 68 15.83 9.91 1.50
N ILE A 69 15.22 9.52 0.39
CA ILE A 69 14.52 10.47 -0.49
C ILE A 69 13.26 11.00 0.20
N ALA A 70 12.54 10.15 0.93
CA ALA A 70 11.39 10.58 1.71
C ALA A 70 11.77 11.64 2.74
N LEU A 71 12.90 11.47 3.46
CA LEU A 71 13.39 12.46 4.43
C LEU A 71 13.81 13.77 3.77
N GLU A 72 14.42 13.73 2.59
CA GLU A 72 14.80 14.92 1.82
C GLU A 72 13.55 15.72 1.42
N GLU A 73 12.53 15.05 0.85
CA GLU A 73 11.29 15.71 0.44
C GLU A 73 10.51 16.28 1.63
N LEU A 74 10.53 15.60 2.79
CA LEU A 74 9.95 16.14 4.02
C LEU A 74 10.70 17.35 4.54
N GLY A 75 12.04 17.38 4.42
CA GLY A 75 12.85 18.55 4.73
C GLY A 75 12.47 19.75 3.87
N ASN A 76 12.32 19.52 2.56
CA ASN A 76 11.86 20.52 1.62
C ASN A 76 10.43 21.00 1.95
N ALA A 77 9.51 20.09 2.23
CA ALA A 77 8.14 20.44 2.62
C ALA A 77 8.11 21.31 3.89
N LYS A 78 8.87 20.91 4.92
CA LYS A 78 8.97 21.63 6.19
C LYS A 78 9.57 23.02 6.04
N SER A 79 10.52 23.21 5.13
CA SER A 79 11.09 24.53 4.84
C SER A 79 10.09 25.49 4.18
N ILE A 80 9.11 24.95 3.45
CA ILE A 80 8.07 25.72 2.76
C ILE A 80 6.92 26.07 3.70
N ASP A 81 6.41 25.09 4.46
CA ASP A 81 5.31 25.29 5.42
C ASP A 81 5.50 24.37 6.63
N PRO A 82 6.17 24.83 7.69
CA PRO A 82 6.39 24.04 8.91
C PRO A 82 5.10 23.80 9.72
N SER A 83 4.00 24.44 9.36
CA SER A 83 2.71 24.29 10.06
C SER A 83 1.83 23.16 9.47
N TYR A 84 2.24 22.54 8.34
CA TYR A 84 1.45 21.49 7.71
C TYR A 84 1.60 20.15 8.46
N PRO A 85 0.54 19.64 9.15
CA PRO A 85 0.68 18.53 10.11
C PRO A 85 1.07 17.21 9.48
N LYS A 86 0.70 16.99 8.20
CA LYS A 86 1.00 15.74 7.51
C LYS A 86 2.49 15.52 7.25
N ILE A 87 3.31 16.58 7.22
CA ILE A 87 4.77 16.48 7.18
C ILE A 87 5.27 15.64 8.36
N TYR A 88 4.84 16.01 9.57
CA TYR A 88 5.26 15.34 10.80
C TYR A 88 4.68 13.92 10.90
N ASN A 89 3.46 13.71 10.40
CA ASN A 89 2.90 12.36 10.31
C ASN A 89 3.77 11.43 9.44
N VAL A 90 4.18 11.89 8.25
CA VAL A 90 5.03 11.08 7.36
C VAL A 90 6.44 10.93 7.93
N TYR A 91 7.03 11.96 8.58
CA TYR A 91 8.26 11.79 9.35
C TYR A 91 8.13 10.69 10.41
N GLY A 92 7.02 10.68 11.17
CA GLY A 92 6.73 9.64 12.15
C GLY A 92 6.76 8.24 11.54
N LEU A 93 6.12 8.05 10.41
CA LEU A 93 6.10 6.77 9.68
C LEU A 93 7.51 6.38 9.20
N VAL A 94 8.26 7.30 8.59
CA VAL A 94 9.61 7.05 8.09
C VAL A 94 10.55 6.67 9.24
N TYR A 95 10.56 7.44 10.34
CA TYR A 95 11.41 7.14 11.49
C TYR A 95 11.00 5.83 12.20
N ALA A 96 9.70 5.51 12.23
CA ALA A 96 9.24 4.22 12.75
C ALA A 96 9.79 3.05 11.92
N MET A 97 9.79 3.18 10.60
CA MET A 97 10.35 2.16 9.69
C MET A 97 11.87 2.02 9.83
N LEU A 98 12.57 3.13 10.09
CA LEU A 98 14.02 3.14 10.37
C LEU A 98 14.38 2.63 11.77
N GLY A 99 13.40 2.35 12.63
CA GLY A 99 13.62 1.94 14.03
C GLY A 99 13.98 3.08 14.98
N GLU A 100 13.93 4.31 14.52
CA GLU A 100 14.24 5.55 15.26
C GLU A 100 13.03 5.97 16.13
N ARG A 101 12.71 5.15 17.12
CA ARG A 101 11.46 5.25 17.90
C ARG A 101 11.23 6.62 18.53
N ALA A 102 12.26 7.22 19.13
CA ALA A 102 12.14 8.54 19.77
C ALA A 102 11.76 9.65 18.78
N LYS A 103 12.40 9.64 17.60
CA LYS A 103 12.08 10.59 16.53
C LYS A 103 10.68 10.36 15.95
N ALA A 104 10.28 9.10 15.80
CA ALA A 104 8.93 8.77 15.36
C ALA A 104 7.87 9.32 16.33
N GLU A 105 8.04 9.07 17.62
CA GLU A 105 7.16 9.53 18.68
C GLU A 105 7.05 11.06 18.72
N GLU A 106 8.19 11.76 18.67
CA GLU A 106 8.23 13.22 18.63
C GLU A 106 7.42 13.78 17.46
N ASN A 107 7.63 13.20 16.26
CA ASN A 107 6.94 13.67 15.06
C ASN A 107 5.45 13.35 15.07
N PHE A 108 5.00 12.19 15.54
CA PHE A 108 3.57 11.92 15.69
C PHE A 108 2.91 12.87 16.69
N LYS A 109 3.56 13.15 17.83
CA LYS A 109 3.06 14.13 18.80
C LYS A 109 2.97 15.53 18.19
N GLN A 110 3.98 15.93 17.41
CA GLN A 110 3.95 17.21 16.71
C GLN A 110 2.81 17.28 15.69
N ALA A 111 2.60 16.21 14.92
CA ALA A 111 1.47 16.12 13.99
C ALA A 111 0.12 16.28 14.67
N LEU A 112 -0.08 15.58 15.80
CA LEU A 112 -1.31 15.65 16.59
C LEU A 112 -1.48 17.00 17.31
N SER A 113 -0.39 17.68 17.67
CA SER A 113 -0.48 19.03 18.24
C SER A 113 -0.99 20.06 17.23
N LEU A 114 -0.62 19.88 15.96
CA LEU A 114 -1.06 20.75 14.86
C LEU A 114 -2.46 20.39 14.33
N ALA A 115 -2.82 19.11 14.39
CA ALA A 115 -4.12 18.61 13.91
C ALA A 115 -4.70 17.56 14.89
N PRO A 116 -5.22 17.99 16.05
CA PRO A 116 -5.65 17.08 17.12
C PRO A 116 -6.85 16.18 16.73
N ASN A 117 -7.60 16.56 15.71
CA ASN A 117 -8.79 15.84 15.25
C ASN A 117 -8.57 15.11 13.91
N ASP A 118 -7.35 15.06 13.39
CA ASP A 118 -7.06 14.30 12.17
C ASP A 118 -7.02 12.80 12.49
N SER A 119 -8.05 12.08 12.02
CA SER A 119 -8.23 10.65 12.28
C SER A 119 -7.14 9.79 11.63
N GLN A 120 -6.56 10.22 10.49
CA GLN A 120 -5.46 9.49 9.85
C GLN A 120 -4.17 9.58 10.67
N ILE A 121 -3.84 10.78 11.17
CA ILE A 121 -2.66 10.98 12.03
C ILE A 121 -2.83 10.18 13.33
N ARG A 122 -4.01 10.20 13.90
CA ARG A 122 -4.34 9.46 15.12
C ARG A 122 -4.26 7.95 14.94
N GLU A 123 -4.73 7.45 13.81
CA GLU A 123 -4.62 6.03 13.44
C GLU A 123 -3.16 5.59 13.35
N ASN A 124 -2.33 6.34 12.62
CA ASN A 124 -0.90 6.07 12.50
C ASN A 124 -0.17 6.11 13.86
N TRP A 125 -0.53 7.08 14.71
CA TRP A 125 -0.01 7.16 16.08
C TRP A 125 -0.39 5.93 16.90
N GLY A 126 -1.66 5.51 16.86
CA GLY A 126 -2.14 4.30 17.52
C GLY A 126 -1.41 3.05 17.02
N ALA A 127 -1.20 2.92 15.70
CA ALA A 127 -0.47 1.81 15.11
C ALA A 127 0.99 1.77 15.58
N PHE A 128 1.64 2.94 15.65
CA PHE A 128 3.00 3.08 16.19
C PHE A 128 3.07 2.67 17.67
N LEU A 129 2.17 3.16 18.52
CA LEU A 129 2.10 2.79 19.94
C LEU A 129 1.97 1.28 20.09
N CYS A 130 1.04 0.66 19.36
CA CYS A 130 0.84 -0.77 19.40
C CYS A 130 2.10 -1.55 18.96
N GLY A 131 2.71 -1.14 17.85
CA GLY A 131 3.91 -1.77 17.31
C GLY A 131 5.14 -1.64 18.20
N THR A 132 5.19 -0.61 19.06
CA THR A 132 6.28 -0.37 20.02
C THR A 132 6.04 -0.92 21.42
N GLY A 133 4.96 -1.69 21.61
CA GLY A 133 4.68 -2.38 22.88
C GLY A 133 3.81 -1.58 23.86
N HIS A 134 3.09 -0.56 23.39
CA HIS A 134 2.17 0.26 24.18
C HIS A 134 0.68 0.05 23.77
N PRO A 135 0.20 -1.20 23.71
CA PRO A 135 -1.14 -1.49 23.18
C PRO A 135 -2.26 -0.87 24.05
N ARG A 136 -2.04 -0.67 25.36
CA ARG A 136 -3.04 -0.03 26.23
C ARG A 136 -3.25 1.44 25.90
N GLU A 137 -2.21 2.11 25.42
CA GLU A 137 -2.28 3.51 25.00
C GLU A 137 -2.81 3.64 23.57
N ALA A 138 -2.59 2.64 22.74
CA ALA A 138 -3.05 2.59 21.36
C ALA A 138 -4.58 2.46 21.23
N LEU A 139 -5.20 1.59 22.03
CA LEU A 139 -6.63 1.27 21.92
C LEU A 139 -7.55 2.51 22.00
N PRO A 140 -7.39 3.43 22.97
CA PRO A 140 -8.18 4.66 23.00
C PRO A 140 -8.04 5.54 21.75
N GLU A 141 -6.88 5.49 21.09
CA GLU A 141 -6.68 6.26 19.86
C GLU A 141 -7.50 5.69 18.70
N PHE A 142 -7.52 4.36 18.53
CA PHE A 142 -8.38 3.73 17.54
C PHE A 142 -9.87 3.93 17.82
N GLU A 143 -10.28 3.89 19.08
CA GLU A 143 -11.67 4.16 19.45
C GLU A 143 -12.11 5.60 19.12
N ARG A 144 -11.20 6.57 19.23
CA ARG A 144 -11.48 7.96 18.81
C ARG A 144 -11.62 8.04 17.28
N VAL A 145 -10.75 7.37 16.55
CA VAL A 145 -10.83 7.27 15.07
C VAL A 145 -12.16 6.66 14.65
N LEU A 146 -12.60 5.58 15.30
CA LEU A 146 -13.84 4.87 14.97
C LEU A 146 -15.11 5.66 15.30
N LYS A 147 -15.01 6.75 16.07
CA LYS A 147 -16.12 7.69 16.33
C LYS A 147 -16.24 8.76 15.25
N ASP A 148 -15.25 8.91 14.38
CA ASP A 148 -15.28 9.86 13.28
C ASP A 148 -16.06 9.26 12.08
N PRO A 149 -17.26 9.74 11.75
CA PRO A 149 -18.06 9.21 10.67
C PRO A 149 -17.49 9.55 9.29
N LEU A 150 -16.52 10.46 9.21
CA LEU A 150 -15.86 10.88 7.98
C LEU A 150 -14.57 10.10 7.71
N TYR A 151 -14.13 9.27 8.64
CA TYR A 151 -12.96 8.43 8.45
C TYR A 151 -13.22 7.34 7.40
N LYS A 152 -12.41 7.36 6.33
CA LYS A 152 -12.71 6.59 5.11
C LYS A 152 -12.32 5.11 5.17
N THR A 153 -11.45 4.73 6.09
CA THR A 153 -10.87 3.37 6.18
C THR A 153 -11.01 2.77 7.58
N PRO A 154 -12.25 2.72 8.14
CA PRO A 154 -12.48 2.24 9.51
C PRO A 154 -12.04 0.79 9.71
N GLU A 155 -11.99 -0.03 8.66
CA GLU A 155 -11.46 -1.39 8.70
C GLU A 155 -9.99 -1.43 9.13
N ILE A 156 -9.18 -0.44 8.77
CA ILE A 156 -7.76 -0.38 9.17
C ILE A 156 -7.66 -0.16 10.68
N ALA A 157 -8.38 0.82 11.21
CA ALA A 157 -8.41 1.09 12.65
C ALA A 157 -8.94 -0.12 13.44
N LEU A 158 -9.96 -0.81 12.93
CA LEU A 158 -10.52 -2.02 13.54
C LEU A 158 -9.51 -3.18 13.53
N ILE A 159 -8.80 -3.41 12.43
CA ILE A 159 -7.75 -4.43 12.35
C ILE A 159 -6.62 -4.12 13.35
N ASN A 160 -6.19 -2.86 13.42
CA ASN A 160 -5.13 -2.45 14.33
C ASN A 160 -5.58 -2.56 15.80
N ALA A 161 -6.81 -2.17 16.13
CA ALA A 161 -7.38 -2.38 17.46
C ALA A 161 -7.44 -3.88 17.81
N GLY A 162 -7.84 -4.74 16.87
CA GLY A 162 -7.84 -6.19 17.05
C GLY A 162 -6.46 -6.76 17.32
N LYS A 163 -5.45 -6.34 16.55
CA LYS A 163 -4.05 -6.73 16.77
C LYS A 163 -3.55 -6.29 18.15
N CYS A 164 -3.87 -5.07 18.57
CA CYS A 164 -3.47 -4.55 19.88
C CYS A 164 -4.15 -5.27 21.03
N SER A 165 -5.44 -5.60 20.89
CA SER A 165 -6.17 -6.41 21.89
C SER A 165 -5.55 -7.80 22.01
N ALA A 166 -5.20 -8.43 20.88
CA ALA A 166 -4.50 -9.72 20.88
C ALA A 166 -3.11 -9.64 21.55
N ALA A 167 -2.40 -8.54 21.39
CA ALA A 167 -1.11 -8.30 22.06
C ALA A 167 -1.26 -8.12 23.58
N LEU A 168 -2.43 -7.66 24.07
CA LEU A 168 -2.79 -7.63 25.49
C LEU A 168 -3.27 -8.97 26.04
N GLY A 169 -3.45 -9.98 25.19
CA GLY A 169 -4.03 -11.25 25.56
C GLY A 169 -5.57 -11.23 25.64
N ASP A 170 -6.22 -10.15 25.23
CA ASP A 170 -7.66 -10.03 25.17
C ASP A 170 -8.18 -10.60 23.84
N SER A 171 -8.22 -11.94 23.75
CA SER A 171 -8.70 -12.66 22.57
C SER A 171 -10.16 -12.31 22.22
N LYS A 172 -10.99 -11.97 23.22
CA LYS A 172 -12.39 -11.64 22.98
C LYS A 172 -12.53 -10.29 22.28
N ALA A 173 -11.89 -9.26 22.80
CA ALA A 173 -11.89 -7.94 22.16
C ALA A 173 -11.22 -7.99 20.77
N ALA A 174 -10.14 -8.77 20.63
CA ALA A 174 -9.49 -8.98 19.34
C ALA A 174 -10.43 -9.57 18.28
N ASP A 175 -11.16 -10.65 18.63
CA ASP A 175 -12.14 -11.27 17.75
C ASP A 175 -13.26 -10.29 17.36
N GLU A 176 -13.78 -9.53 18.33
CA GLU A 176 -14.84 -8.55 18.08
C GLU A 176 -14.39 -7.46 17.09
N TYR A 177 -13.23 -6.83 17.30
CA TYR A 177 -12.71 -5.83 16.39
C TYR A 177 -12.46 -6.39 14.99
N LEU A 178 -11.86 -7.57 14.89
CA LEU A 178 -11.56 -8.18 13.59
C LEU A 178 -12.81 -8.58 12.81
N ARG A 179 -13.86 -9.09 13.49
CA ARG A 179 -15.15 -9.37 12.84
C ARG A 179 -15.85 -8.09 12.40
N ARG A 180 -15.76 -7.02 13.18
CA ARG A 180 -16.27 -5.71 12.76
C ARG A 180 -15.52 -5.21 11.53
N ALA A 181 -14.21 -5.42 11.44
CA ALA A 181 -13.43 -5.09 10.24
C ALA A 181 -13.97 -5.84 9.00
N LEU A 182 -14.30 -7.12 9.14
CA LEU A 182 -14.93 -7.90 8.05
C LEU A 182 -16.37 -7.47 7.73
N SER A 183 -17.11 -6.92 8.69
CA SER A 183 -18.44 -6.36 8.40
C SER A 183 -18.37 -5.08 7.56
N VAL A 184 -17.29 -4.30 7.72
CA VAL A 184 -17.03 -3.08 6.94
C VAL A 184 -16.41 -3.42 5.58
N SER A 185 -15.46 -4.35 5.57
CA SER A 185 -14.75 -4.79 4.37
C SER A 185 -14.81 -6.30 4.23
N PRO A 186 -15.90 -6.85 3.67
CA PRO A 186 -16.08 -8.29 3.49
C PRO A 186 -14.95 -8.88 2.63
N GLY A 187 -14.36 -9.97 3.13
CA GLY A 187 -13.25 -10.63 2.43
C GLY A 187 -11.87 -9.97 2.64
N ASN A 188 -11.75 -8.99 3.53
CA ASN A 188 -10.46 -8.38 3.85
C ASN A 188 -9.46 -9.44 4.34
N PRO A 189 -8.37 -9.70 3.58
CA PRO A 189 -7.46 -10.80 3.89
C PRO A 189 -6.65 -10.57 5.15
N ILE A 190 -6.39 -9.31 5.51
CA ILE A 190 -5.62 -8.97 6.71
C ILE A 190 -6.46 -9.27 7.96
N ALA A 191 -7.75 -8.89 7.95
CA ALA A 191 -8.66 -9.23 9.04
C ALA A 191 -8.84 -10.74 9.17
N ALA A 192 -9.06 -11.46 8.05
CA ALA A 192 -9.19 -12.91 8.03
C ALA A 192 -7.92 -13.62 8.54
N TYR A 193 -6.72 -13.17 8.11
CA TYR A 193 -5.45 -13.68 8.61
C TYR A 193 -5.33 -13.52 10.13
N ASN A 194 -5.65 -12.34 10.66
CA ASN A 194 -5.55 -12.08 12.11
C ASN A 194 -6.57 -12.91 12.92
N LEU A 195 -7.78 -13.14 12.39
CA LEU A 195 -8.74 -14.08 12.99
C LEU A 195 -8.21 -15.51 12.96
N ALA A 196 -7.61 -15.95 11.86
CA ALA A 196 -6.98 -17.26 11.77
C ALA A 196 -5.85 -17.43 12.79
N LEU A 197 -4.99 -16.41 12.92
CA LEU A 197 -3.88 -16.41 13.88
C LEU A 197 -4.39 -16.47 15.32
N LEU A 198 -5.44 -15.70 15.65
CA LEU A 198 -6.09 -15.71 16.94
C LEU A 198 -6.68 -17.10 17.25
N ALA A 199 -7.45 -17.65 16.33
CA ALA A 199 -8.05 -18.98 16.48
C ALA A 199 -6.97 -20.08 16.60
N TYR A 200 -5.86 -19.97 15.85
CA TYR A 200 -4.74 -20.91 15.95
C TYR A 200 -4.06 -20.88 17.32
N ARG A 201 -3.82 -19.68 17.87
CA ARG A 201 -3.27 -19.49 19.23
C ARG A 201 -4.19 -20.07 20.30
N ASP A 202 -5.50 -19.88 20.12
CA ASP A 202 -6.53 -20.43 21.02
C ASP A 202 -6.82 -21.93 20.78
N LYS A 203 -6.03 -22.60 19.91
CA LYS A 203 -6.16 -24.02 19.55
C LYS A 203 -7.51 -24.36 18.86
N ARG A 204 -8.22 -23.39 18.35
CA ARG A 204 -9.47 -23.55 17.57
C ARG A 204 -9.12 -23.79 16.08
N ASN A 205 -8.40 -24.92 15.85
CA ASN A 205 -7.75 -25.19 14.56
C ASN A 205 -8.73 -25.24 13.37
N GLY A 206 -9.96 -25.79 13.55
CA GLY A 206 -10.97 -25.81 12.50
C GLY A 206 -11.43 -24.41 12.09
N GLU A 207 -11.59 -23.51 13.06
CA GLU A 207 -11.92 -22.11 12.82
C GLU A 207 -10.74 -21.36 12.15
N ALA A 208 -9.52 -21.60 12.61
CA ALA A 208 -8.31 -21.06 12.00
C ALA A 208 -8.22 -21.43 10.51
N ARG A 209 -8.47 -22.70 10.19
CA ARG A 209 -8.52 -23.19 8.79
C ARG A 209 -9.59 -22.47 7.96
N ALA A 210 -10.79 -22.28 8.55
CA ALA A 210 -11.87 -21.60 7.86
C ALA A 210 -11.51 -20.14 7.50
N TRP A 211 -10.89 -19.41 8.45
CA TRP A 211 -10.44 -18.03 8.23
C TRP A 211 -9.24 -17.94 7.27
N MET A 212 -8.37 -18.96 7.19
CA MET A 212 -7.25 -18.97 6.25
C MET A 212 -7.69 -19.20 4.80
N ARG A 213 -8.85 -19.81 4.55
CA ARG A 213 -9.30 -20.12 3.18
C ARG A 213 -9.30 -18.91 2.24
N PRO A 214 -9.94 -17.77 2.55
CA PRO A 214 -9.92 -16.59 1.69
C PRO A 214 -8.51 -15.97 1.56
N VAL A 215 -7.66 -16.11 2.58
CA VAL A 215 -6.27 -15.63 2.53
C VAL A 215 -5.45 -16.43 1.53
N MET A 216 -5.63 -17.74 1.51
CA MET A 216 -4.90 -18.65 0.62
C MET A 216 -5.40 -18.63 -0.83
N GLN A 217 -6.59 -18.09 -1.08
CA GLN A 217 -7.13 -17.90 -2.44
C GLN A 217 -6.55 -16.68 -3.16
N GLN A 218 -5.76 -15.85 -2.49
CA GLN A 218 -5.07 -14.75 -3.15
C GLN A 218 -4.02 -15.26 -4.14
N GLN A 219 -3.77 -14.49 -5.21
CA GLN A 219 -2.76 -14.83 -6.22
C GLN A 219 -1.36 -15.05 -5.63
N SER A 220 -1.05 -14.32 -4.55
CA SER A 220 0.26 -14.37 -3.90
C SER A 220 0.10 -14.23 -2.39
N PRO A 221 -0.23 -15.32 -1.67
CA PRO A 221 -0.21 -15.31 -0.21
C PRO A 221 1.17 -14.91 0.31
N SER A 222 1.20 -14.11 1.40
CA SER A 222 2.45 -13.67 2.01
C SER A 222 3.22 -14.85 2.65
N PRO A 223 4.53 -14.70 2.91
CA PRO A 223 5.30 -15.70 3.67
C PRO A 223 4.64 -16.07 5.00
N ALA A 224 4.18 -15.08 5.76
CA ALA A 224 3.48 -15.30 7.03
C ALA A 224 2.16 -16.07 6.86
N ALA A 225 1.42 -15.83 5.78
CA ALA A 225 0.19 -16.57 5.49
C ALA A 225 0.47 -18.04 5.15
N LEU A 226 1.47 -18.31 4.30
CA LEU A 226 1.89 -19.67 3.96
C LEU A 226 2.39 -20.42 5.19
N TYR A 227 3.17 -19.76 6.04
CA TYR A 227 3.65 -20.31 7.29
C TYR A 227 2.49 -20.70 8.23
N LEU A 228 1.59 -19.76 8.51
CA LEU A 228 0.44 -20.02 9.38
C LEU A 228 -0.46 -21.12 8.78
N GLY A 229 -0.68 -21.09 7.47
CA GLY A 229 -1.43 -22.12 6.75
C GLY A 229 -0.81 -23.51 6.94
N ALA A 230 0.49 -23.66 6.73
CA ALA A 230 1.20 -24.93 6.94
C ALA A 230 1.09 -25.42 8.39
N CYS A 231 1.23 -24.50 9.36
CA CYS A 231 1.10 -24.85 10.78
C CYS A 231 -0.31 -25.28 11.17
N ILE A 232 -1.34 -24.65 10.61
CA ILE A 232 -2.74 -25.06 10.81
C ILE A 232 -2.97 -26.45 10.22
N GLU A 233 -2.52 -26.71 8.98
CA GLU A 233 -2.72 -28.01 8.34
C GLU A 233 -1.94 -29.12 9.04
N ARG A 234 -0.74 -28.85 9.52
CA ARG A 234 0.03 -29.76 10.38
C ARG A 234 -0.75 -30.18 11.62
N ARG A 235 -1.40 -29.23 12.32
CA ARG A 235 -2.25 -29.53 13.50
C ARG A 235 -3.52 -30.26 13.14
N GLN A 236 -4.03 -30.10 11.92
CA GLN A 236 -5.21 -30.82 11.41
C GLN A 236 -4.86 -32.22 10.86
N GLY A 237 -3.57 -32.53 10.69
CA GLY A 237 -3.10 -33.79 10.12
C GLY A 237 -3.18 -33.86 8.60
N ASP A 238 -3.46 -32.75 7.91
CA ASP A 238 -3.50 -32.68 6.45
C ASP A 238 -2.09 -32.47 5.89
N ARG A 239 -1.38 -33.60 5.72
CA ARG A 239 0.02 -33.59 5.27
C ARG A 239 0.20 -33.16 3.81
N GLU A 240 -0.81 -33.25 2.99
CA GLU A 240 -0.75 -32.81 1.60
C GLU A 240 -0.80 -31.29 1.53
N ALA A 241 -1.78 -30.67 2.18
CA ALA A 241 -1.91 -29.22 2.23
C ALA A 241 -0.70 -28.58 2.96
N GLU A 242 -0.23 -29.16 4.06
CA GLU A 242 1.00 -28.73 4.75
C GLU A 242 2.18 -28.64 3.77
N ARG A 243 2.51 -29.75 3.10
CA ARG A 243 3.63 -29.80 2.14
C ARG A 243 3.46 -28.85 0.96
N SER A 244 2.23 -28.64 0.51
CA SER A 244 1.95 -27.67 -0.56
C SER A 244 2.33 -26.26 -0.13
N TYR A 245 1.95 -25.83 1.08
CA TYR A 245 2.31 -24.50 1.59
C TYR A 245 3.80 -24.36 1.89
N GLU A 246 4.43 -25.38 2.46
CA GLU A 246 5.89 -25.42 2.67
C GLU A 246 6.66 -25.28 1.33
N SER A 247 6.24 -26.01 0.29
CA SER A 247 6.85 -25.92 -1.03
C SER A 247 6.71 -24.54 -1.64
N GLN A 248 5.52 -23.93 -1.56
CA GLN A 248 5.30 -22.57 -2.06
C GLN A 248 6.19 -21.57 -1.32
N LEU A 249 6.29 -21.66 0.00
CA LEU A 249 7.11 -20.77 0.82
C LEU A 249 8.59 -20.92 0.47
N LYS A 250 9.10 -22.15 0.41
CA LYS A 250 10.48 -22.46 0.06
C LYS A 250 10.86 -22.00 -1.35
N ASN A 251 9.95 -22.16 -2.32
CA ASN A 251 10.25 -21.81 -3.71
C ASN A 251 10.22 -20.29 -3.95
N ARG A 252 9.37 -19.56 -3.24
CA ARG A 252 9.17 -18.12 -3.49
C ARG A 252 9.98 -17.24 -2.52
N TRP A 253 10.20 -17.70 -1.28
CA TRP A 253 10.90 -16.96 -0.23
C TRP A 253 11.84 -17.85 0.58
N PRO A 254 12.86 -18.48 -0.06
CA PRO A 254 13.74 -19.48 0.59
C PRO A 254 14.48 -18.92 1.80
N ASP A 255 14.81 -17.64 1.80
CA ASP A 255 15.59 -16.98 2.86
C ASP A 255 14.75 -16.36 3.96
N SER A 256 13.41 -16.40 3.85
CA SER A 256 12.51 -15.83 4.85
C SER A 256 12.66 -16.54 6.21
N GLN A 257 12.31 -15.83 7.28
CA GLN A 257 12.29 -16.41 8.62
C GLN A 257 11.25 -17.53 8.73
N GLU A 258 10.12 -17.37 8.06
CA GLU A 258 9.03 -18.34 7.99
C GLU A 258 9.46 -19.66 7.33
N ALA A 259 10.20 -19.58 6.22
CA ALA A 259 10.74 -20.77 5.56
C ALA A 259 11.74 -21.52 6.45
N LYS A 260 12.61 -20.79 7.13
CA LYS A 260 13.57 -21.35 8.07
C LYS A 260 12.87 -21.96 9.29
N ALA A 261 11.85 -21.29 9.83
CA ALA A 261 11.06 -21.80 10.95
C ALA A 261 10.36 -23.13 10.60
N LEU A 262 9.68 -23.21 9.44
CA LEU A 262 9.05 -24.46 9.00
C LEU A 262 10.07 -25.59 8.76
N ALA A 263 11.23 -25.30 8.17
CA ALA A 263 12.29 -26.28 7.96
C ALA A 263 12.83 -26.85 9.29
N ASN A 264 12.80 -26.05 10.36
CA ASN A 264 13.15 -26.47 11.72
C ASN A 264 11.98 -27.10 12.49
N GLY A 265 10.83 -27.31 11.85
CA GLY A 265 9.66 -27.88 12.49
C GLY A 265 8.90 -26.92 13.44
N GLN A 266 9.27 -25.65 13.46
CA GLN A 266 8.67 -24.65 14.33
C GLN A 266 7.31 -24.21 13.80
N CYS A 267 6.33 -24.08 14.69
CA CYS A 267 4.96 -23.62 14.42
C CYS A 267 4.42 -22.89 15.66
N GLU A 268 5.12 -21.86 16.08
CA GLU A 268 4.75 -21.02 17.23
C GLU A 268 3.97 -19.77 16.81
#